data_4d98adb1598001d4a86e89095e205f7f
#
_entry.id   4d98adb1598001d4a86e89095e205f7f
#
_cell.length_a   1.000
_cell.length_b   1.000
_cell.length_c   1.000
_cell.angle_alpha   90.00
_cell.angle_beta   90.00
_cell.angle_gamma   90.00
#
_symmetry.space_group_name_H-M   'P 1'
#
loop_
_entity.id
_entity.type
_entity.pdbx_description
1 polymer ?
#
loop_
_entity_poly.entity_id
_entity_poly.type
_entity_poly.pdbx_seq_one_letter_code
_entity_poly.pdbx_strand_id
1 'polypeptide(L)'
;LKKKDQLAWKIAEIASDKAKLNEDAIDMVINRIIDNASVAIASLNRKPVISAREMALAHPRKNGATLFGVSPKKKFDCEWAAWSNGTAVRELDFHDTFLAADYSHPGDNIPPLLSVAQQNKRSGLDLLRGIITAYEVQVNLVKGICLHKHKIDHIAHLGPSVAAGIGSMLKLNTETIYQAVQQALHVSISTRQS
;
A
#
# COMPACT_ATOMS: atom_id res chain seq x y z
N LEU A 1 -11.20 -17.19 -18.77
CA LEU A 1 -11.32 -17.89 -17.48
C LEU A 1 -12.67 -17.55 -16.85
N LYS A 2 -13.28 -18.52 -16.18
CA LYS A 2 -14.44 -18.25 -15.31
C LYS A 2 -14.01 -17.30 -14.20
N LYS A 3 -14.91 -16.45 -13.72
CA LYS A 3 -14.60 -15.43 -12.71
C LYS A 3 -13.86 -15.99 -11.48
N LYS A 4 -14.32 -17.12 -10.95
CA LYS A 4 -13.73 -17.76 -9.76
C LYS A 4 -12.34 -18.38 -10.02
N ASP A 5 -11.96 -18.55 -11.27
CA ASP A 5 -10.65 -19.10 -11.67
C ASP A 5 -9.62 -17.99 -11.95
N GLN A 6 -10.03 -16.73 -11.88
CA GLN A 6 -9.16 -15.59 -12.11
C GLN A 6 -8.32 -15.28 -10.88
N LEU A 7 -7.06 -14.89 -11.09
CA LEU A 7 -6.14 -14.51 -10.00
C LEU A 7 -6.73 -13.39 -9.13
N ALA A 8 -7.35 -12.38 -9.74
CA ALA A 8 -7.97 -11.29 -8.99
C ALA A 8 -9.08 -11.76 -8.05
N TRP A 9 -9.84 -12.82 -8.43
CA TRP A 9 -10.83 -13.42 -7.54
C TRP A 9 -10.17 -14.14 -6.36
N LYS A 10 -9.09 -14.87 -6.60
CA LYS A 10 -8.33 -15.56 -5.54
C LYS A 10 -7.72 -14.58 -4.54
N ILE A 11 -7.18 -13.46 -5.03
CA ILE A 11 -6.72 -12.36 -4.18
C ILE A 11 -7.87 -11.82 -3.32
N ALA A 12 -9.05 -11.61 -3.90
CA ALA A 12 -10.21 -11.11 -3.18
C ALA A 12 -10.74 -12.10 -2.13
N GLU A 13 -10.71 -13.42 -2.40
CA GLU A 13 -11.04 -14.46 -1.42
C GLU A 13 -10.11 -14.39 -0.21
N ILE A 14 -8.78 -14.31 -0.42
CA ILE A 14 -7.78 -14.17 0.65
C ILE A 14 -8.02 -12.88 1.44
N ALA A 15 -8.21 -11.76 0.75
CA ALA A 15 -8.38 -10.47 1.40
C ALA A 15 -9.68 -10.36 2.22
N SER A 16 -10.73 -11.09 1.86
CA SER A 16 -11.99 -11.14 2.61
C SER A 16 -12.03 -12.19 3.73
N ASP A 17 -10.97 -13.00 3.86
CA ASP A 17 -10.87 -14.00 4.92
C ASP A 17 -10.74 -13.33 6.30
N LYS A 18 -11.44 -13.91 7.29
CA LYS A 18 -11.47 -13.45 8.69
C LYS A 18 -10.51 -14.22 9.59
N ALA A 19 -9.51 -14.90 9.02
CA ALA A 19 -8.52 -15.65 9.79
C ALA A 19 -7.91 -14.80 10.92
N LYS A 20 -7.57 -15.46 12.03
CA LYS A 20 -6.87 -14.82 13.14
C LYS A 20 -5.48 -14.37 12.68
N LEU A 21 -5.07 -13.16 13.04
CA LEU A 21 -3.73 -12.68 12.76
C LEU A 21 -2.71 -13.43 13.61
N ASN A 22 -1.58 -13.78 12.99
CA ASN A 22 -0.43 -14.36 13.68
C ASN A 22 0.31 -13.26 14.45
N GLU A 23 0.77 -13.56 15.67
CA GLU A 23 1.49 -12.61 16.53
C GLU A 23 2.82 -12.18 15.89
N ASP A 24 3.59 -13.10 15.32
CA ASP A 24 4.85 -12.78 14.61
C ASP A 24 4.61 -11.85 13.42
N ALA A 25 3.50 -12.02 12.70
CA ALA A 25 3.13 -11.13 11.61
C ALA A 25 2.75 -9.72 12.11
N ILE A 26 2.09 -9.62 13.27
CA ILE A 26 1.78 -8.34 13.91
C ILE A 26 3.06 -7.60 14.28
N ASP A 27 4.01 -8.27 14.96
CA ASP A 27 5.28 -7.68 15.37
C ASP A 27 6.12 -7.25 14.15
N MET A 28 6.14 -8.08 13.11
CA MET A 28 6.79 -7.74 11.85
C MET A 28 6.20 -6.45 11.25
N VAL A 29 4.88 -6.33 11.17
CA VAL A 29 4.23 -5.14 10.61
C VAL A 29 4.48 -3.89 11.45
N ILE A 30 4.50 -4.00 12.78
CA ILE A 30 4.84 -2.87 13.66
C ILE A 30 6.26 -2.38 13.34
N ASN A 31 7.22 -3.28 13.21
CA ASN A 31 8.59 -2.93 12.83
C ASN A 31 8.66 -2.29 11.43
N ARG A 32 7.88 -2.77 10.46
CA ARG A 32 7.81 -2.16 9.12
C ARG A 32 7.18 -0.77 9.12
N ILE A 33 6.19 -0.51 9.97
CA ILE A 33 5.63 0.83 10.14
C ILE A 33 6.68 1.79 10.70
N ILE A 34 7.47 1.35 11.69
CA ILE A 34 8.55 2.16 12.29
C ILE A 34 9.63 2.46 11.25
N ASP A 35 10.09 1.45 10.51
CA ASP A 35 11.07 1.58 9.43
C ASP A 35 10.58 2.57 8.37
N ASN A 36 9.37 2.38 7.88
CA ASN A 36 8.71 3.21 6.87
C ASN A 36 8.62 4.69 7.31
N ALA A 37 8.21 4.92 8.56
CA ALA A 37 8.14 6.27 9.12
C ALA A 37 9.53 6.90 9.28
N SER A 38 10.54 6.13 9.66
CA SER A 38 11.91 6.60 9.84
C SER A 38 12.52 7.04 8.51
N VAL A 39 12.36 6.25 7.45
CA VAL A 39 12.81 6.60 6.09
C VAL A 39 12.09 7.83 5.57
N ALA A 40 10.77 7.91 5.77
CA ALA A 40 9.98 9.09 5.38
C ALA A 40 10.48 10.37 6.06
N ILE A 41 10.75 10.32 7.37
CA ILE A 41 11.26 11.47 8.13
C ILE A 41 12.65 11.90 7.63
N ALA A 42 13.52 10.94 7.34
CA ALA A 42 14.87 11.23 6.81
C ALA A 42 14.84 11.91 5.44
N SER A 43 13.78 11.71 4.65
CA SER A 43 13.62 12.26 3.30
C SER A 43 12.93 13.64 3.23
N LEU A 44 12.43 14.19 4.35
CA LEU A 44 11.53 15.36 4.36
C LEU A 44 12.04 16.60 3.64
N ASN A 45 13.36 16.76 3.56
CA ASN A 45 14.01 17.93 2.91
C ASN A 45 14.39 17.68 1.45
N ARG A 46 14.03 16.51 0.89
CA ARG A 46 14.29 16.19 -0.53
C ARG A 46 13.29 16.88 -1.43
N LYS A 47 13.74 17.37 -2.58
CA LYS A 47 12.90 18.13 -3.53
C LYS A 47 11.61 17.40 -3.93
N PRO A 48 11.61 16.11 -4.34
CA PRO A 48 10.37 15.43 -4.68
C PRO A 48 9.39 15.34 -3.51
N VAL A 49 9.90 15.14 -2.28
CA VAL A 49 9.08 15.06 -1.06
C VAL A 49 8.46 16.41 -0.71
N ILE A 50 9.22 17.50 -0.85
CA ILE A 50 8.71 18.87 -0.65
C ILE A 50 7.58 19.13 -1.65
N SER A 51 7.80 18.86 -2.93
CA SER A 51 6.81 19.08 -3.98
C SER A 51 5.52 18.27 -3.76
N ALA A 52 5.66 16.97 -3.43
CA ALA A 52 4.50 16.13 -3.14
C ALA A 52 3.73 16.60 -1.88
N ARG A 53 4.45 17.07 -0.86
CA ARG A 53 3.84 17.63 0.34
C ARG A 53 3.10 18.95 0.06
N GLU A 54 3.65 19.84 -0.73
CA GLU A 54 2.99 21.09 -1.14
C GLU A 54 1.69 20.80 -1.89
N MET A 55 1.68 19.81 -2.78
CA MET A 55 0.46 19.36 -3.45
C MET A 55 -0.58 18.86 -2.43
N ALA A 56 -0.19 18.02 -1.48
CA ALA A 56 -1.10 17.51 -0.46
C ALA A 56 -1.64 18.61 0.46
N LEU A 57 -0.84 19.63 0.77
CA LEU A 57 -1.27 20.79 1.56
C LEU A 57 -2.41 21.59 0.91
N ALA A 58 -2.54 21.54 -0.40
CA ALA A 58 -3.65 22.15 -1.14
C ALA A 58 -4.99 21.42 -1.01
N HIS A 59 -5.01 20.23 -0.40
CA HIS A 59 -6.20 19.38 -0.29
C HIS A 59 -6.59 19.08 1.17
N PRO A 60 -6.91 20.12 1.97
CA PRO A 60 -7.31 19.94 3.36
C PRO A 60 -8.66 19.24 3.45
N ARG A 61 -8.80 18.31 4.41
CA ARG A 61 -10.04 17.57 4.66
C ARG A 61 -10.30 17.41 6.14
N LYS A 62 -11.47 17.83 6.61
CA LYS A 62 -11.92 17.52 7.97
C LYS A 62 -11.98 15.99 8.17
N ASN A 63 -11.39 15.49 9.24
CA ASN A 63 -11.27 14.06 9.52
C ASN A 63 -10.49 13.26 8.46
N GLY A 64 -9.58 13.90 7.75
CA GLY A 64 -8.68 13.25 6.80
C GLY A 64 -7.47 12.59 7.46
N ALA A 65 -6.44 12.35 6.64
CA ALA A 65 -5.16 11.75 7.03
C ALA A 65 -4.09 12.79 7.39
N THR A 66 -2.99 12.34 7.98
CA THR A 66 -1.82 13.16 8.33
C THR A 66 -0.73 13.06 7.28
N LEU A 67 0.14 14.08 7.24
CA LEU A 67 1.36 14.08 6.44
C LEU A 67 2.59 14.01 7.35
N PHE A 68 3.60 13.25 6.93
CA PHE A 68 4.92 13.31 7.56
C PHE A 68 5.49 14.73 7.47
N GLY A 69 6.06 15.22 8.57
CA GLY A 69 6.64 16.57 8.66
C GLY A 69 5.63 17.70 8.78
N VAL A 70 4.33 17.41 8.92
CA VAL A 70 3.26 18.41 9.14
C VAL A 70 2.56 18.16 10.48
N SER A 71 2.13 19.22 11.16
CA SER A 71 1.42 19.08 12.43
C SER A 71 0.25 18.11 12.33
N PRO A 72 0.11 17.12 13.22
CA PRO A 72 -0.96 16.14 13.19
C PRO A 72 -2.36 16.71 13.43
N LYS A 73 -2.45 17.99 13.84
CA LYS A 73 -3.72 18.72 13.94
C LYS A 73 -4.31 19.06 12.57
N LYS A 74 -3.46 19.20 11.55
CA LYS A 74 -3.88 19.43 10.17
C LYS A 74 -4.18 18.09 9.50
N LYS A 75 -5.28 18.04 8.77
CA LYS A 75 -5.75 16.83 8.10
C LYS A 75 -6.00 17.09 6.62
N PHE A 76 -5.74 16.09 5.82
CA PHE A 76 -5.77 16.15 4.37
C PHE A 76 -6.53 14.98 3.79
N ASP A 77 -6.96 15.07 2.54
CA ASP A 77 -7.58 13.96 1.85
C ASP A 77 -6.62 12.76 1.78
N CYS A 78 -7.14 11.57 2.02
CA CYS A 78 -6.30 10.37 2.13
C CYS A 78 -5.54 10.04 0.85
N GLU A 79 -6.07 10.38 -0.30
CA GLU A 79 -5.42 10.19 -1.59
C GLU A 79 -4.13 11.01 -1.69
N TRP A 80 -4.22 12.31 -1.38
CA TRP A 80 -3.05 13.19 -1.39
C TRP A 80 -2.08 12.93 -0.23
N ALA A 81 -2.61 12.48 0.90
CA ALA A 81 -1.77 12.06 2.01
C ALA A 81 -0.99 10.78 1.66
N ALA A 82 -1.63 9.83 0.99
CA ALA A 82 -0.96 8.62 0.49
C ALA A 82 0.12 8.96 -0.52
N TRP A 83 -0.16 9.86 -1.47
CA TRP A 83 0.80 10.37 -2.44
C TRP A 83 2.03 10.99 -1.78
N SER A 84 1.83 11.95 -0.88
CA SER A 84 2.92 12.66 -0.22
C SER A 84 3.74 11.75 0.70
N ASN A 85 3.08 10.94 1.51
CA ASN A 85 3.74 10.02 2.42
C ASN A 85 4.46 8.89 1.66
N GLY A 86 3.87 8.38 0.59
CA GLY A 86 4.48 7.39 -0.29
C GLY A 86 5.75 7.92 -0.97
N THR A 87 5.69 9.14 -1.48
CA THR A 87 6.89 9.81 -2.04
C THR A 87 7.99 9.93 -0.99
N ALA A 88 7.65 10.29 0.25
CA ALA A 88 8.62 10.41 1.34
C ALA A 88 9.28 9.06 1.70
N VAL A 89 8.50 7.99 1.74
CA VAL A 89 9.01 6.63 2.00
C VAL A 89 9.91 6.16 0.86
N ARG A 90 9.53 6.44 -0.38
CA ARG A 90 10.22 5.93 -1.56
C ARG A 90 11.50 6.67 -1.91
N GLU A 91 11.62 7.95 -1.57
CA GLU A 91 12.67 8.87 -2.05
C GLU A 91 14.10 8.38 -1.80
N LEU A 92 14.38 7.79 -0.65
CA LEU A 92 15.73 7.34 -0.30
C LEU A 92 16.03 5.89 -0.71
N ASP A 93 15.02 5.14 -1.13
CA ASP A 93 15.13 3.72 -1.48
C ASP A 93 15.73 2.84 -0.35
N PHE A 94 15.44 3.22 0.91
CA PHE A 94 15.96 2.54 2.11
C PHE A 94 14.93 1.70 2.86
N HIS A 95 13.65 1.77 2.44
CA HIS A 95 12.62 0.91 3.01
C HIS A 95 12.75 -0.52 2.50
N ASP A 96 11.97 -1.43 3.05
CA ASP A 96 12.12 -2.86 2.82
C ASP A 96 12.12 -3.28 1.34
N THR A 97 12.84 -4.34 1.06
CA THR A 97 12.92 -4.98 -0.26
C THR A 97 12.70 -6.47 -0.11
N PHE A 98 11.87 -7.05 -0.94
CA PHE A 98 11.68 -8.49 -1.07
C PHE A 98 12.15 -8.99 -2.42
N LEU A 99 12.99 -10.04 -2.41
CA LEU A 99 13.63 -10.63 -3.60
C LEU A 99 13.18 -12.07 -3.78
N ALA A 100 12.68 -12.42 -4.96
CA ALA A 100 12.30 -13.77 -5.35
C ALA A 100 12.42 -13.97 -6.88
N ALA A 101 11.36 -14.42 -7.57
CA ALA A 101 11.34 -14.48 -9.04
C ALA A 101 11.44 -13.09 -9.68
N ASP A 102 10.93 -12.09 -9.00
CA ASP A 102 11.07 -10.67 -9.24
C ASP A 102 11.55 -10.00 -7.94
N TYR A 103 11.53 -8.67 -7.87
CA TYR A 103 11.72 -7.92 -6.63
C TYR A 103 10.58 -6.91 -6.43
N SER A 104 10.42 -6.44 -5.23
CA SER A 104 9.42 -5.43 -4.89
C SER A 104 9.72 -4.78 -3.55
N HIS A 105 9.01 -3.69 -3.25
CA HIS A 105 9.11 -2.98 -1.98
C HIS A 105 7.75 -3.03 -1.26
N PRO A 106 7.49 -4.08 -0.45
CA PRO A 106 6.18 -4.22 0.20
C PRO A 106 5.82 -3.08 1.15
N GLY A 107 6.81 -2.34 1.68
CA GLY A 107 6.61 -1.14 2.49
C GLY A 107 5.85 -0.02 1.78
N ASP A 108 5.84 0.00 0.45
CA ASP A 108 5.04 0.95 -0.35
C ASP A 108 3.52 0.82 -0.09
N ASN A 109 3.06 -0.31 0.46
CA ASN A 109 1.66 -0.50 0.86
C ASN A 109 1.28 0.34 2.10
N ILE A 110 2.24 0.68 2.97
CA ILE A 110 1.94 1.28 4.28
C ILE A 110 1.34 2.68 4.16
N PRO A 111 1.89 3.62 3.38
CA PRO A 111 1.35 4.97 3.28
C PRO A 111 -0.12 5.04 2.83
N PRO A 112 -0.56 4.35 1.76
CA PRO A 112 -1.96 4.39 1.36
C PRO A 112 -2.89 3.73 2.38
N LEU A 113 -2.50 2.58 2.98
CA LEU A 113 -3.31 1.94 3.99
C LEU A 113 -3.46 2.80 5.26
N LEU A 114 -2.37 3.41 5.72
CA LEU A 114 -2.39 4.32 6.87
C LEU A 114 -3.30 5.53 6.62
N SER A 115 -3.20 6.13 5.44
CA SER A 115 -4.00 7.30 5.08
C SER A 115 -5.50 6.98 5.02
N VAL A 116 -5.86 5.86 4.40
CA VAL A 116 -7.25 5.38 4.34
C VAL A 116 -7.76 4.99 5.73
N ALA A 117 -6.93 4.33 6.56
CA ALA A 117 -7.29 3.97 7.93
C ALA A 117 -7.64 5.20 8.78
N GLN A 118 -6.80 6.24 8.71
CA GLN A 118 -7.00 7.49 9.45
C GLN A 118 -8.30 8.18 9.02
N GLN A 119 -8.54 8.36 7.72
CA GLN A 119 -9.73 9.02 7.20
C GLN A 119 -11.02 8.26 7.54
N ASN A 120 -10.96 6.93 7.54
CA ASN A 120 -12.10 6.07 7.84
C ASN A 120 -12.17 5.65 9.32
N LYS A 121 -11.34 6.24 10.19
CA LYS A 121 -11.31 5.99 11.64
C LYS A 121 -11.22 4.49 11.98
N ARG A 122 -10.36 3.76 11.25
CA ARG A 122 -10.14 2.34 11.51
C ARG A 122 -9.27 2.15 12.75
N SER A 123 -9.47 1.03 13.43
CA SER A 123 -8.64 0.65 14.57
C SER A 123 -7.23 0.26 14.14
N GLY A 124 -6.26 0.28 15.07
CA GLY A 124 -4.93 -0.24 14.81
C GLY A 124 -4.95 -1.71 14.36
N LEU A 125 -5.84 -2.52 14.90
CA LEU A 125 -6.00 -3.93 14.50
C LEU A 125 -6.52 -4.06 13.05
N ASP A 126 -7.44 -3.20 12.62
CA ASP A 126 -7.89 -3.17 11.22
C ASP A 126 -6.73 -2.78 10.30
N LEU A 127 -5.92 -1.78 10.68
CA LEU A 127 -4.74 -1.37 9.92
C LEU A 127 -3.70 -2.50 9.81
N LEU A 128 -3.37 -3.16 10.92
CA LEU A 128 -2.46 -4.31 10.92
C LEU A 128 -2.95 -5.41 9.98
N ARG A 129 -4.23 -5.75 10.05
CA ARG A 129 -4.85 -6.72 9.13
C ARG A 129 -4.67 -6.31 7.67
N GLY A 130 -4.95 -5.06 7.34
CA GLY A 130 -4.79 -4.55 5.97
C GLY A 130 -3.35 -4.65 5.48
N ILE A 131 -2.37 -4.25 6.30
CA ILE A 131 -0.95 -4.32 5.94
C ILE A 131 -0.50 -5.77 5.77
N ILE A 132 -0.85 -6.68 6.70
CA ILE A 132 -0.53 -8.11 6.58
C ILE A 132 -1.10 -8.67 5.28
N THR A 133 -2.36 -8.39 4.97
CA THR A 133 -3.00 -8.84 3.72
C THR A 133 -2.26 -8.29 2.49
N ALA A 134 -1.90 -7.01 2.49
CA ALA A 134 -1.20 -6.39 1.36
C ALA A 134 0.20 -7.02 1.15
N TYR A 135 0.95 -7.23 2.22
CA TYR A 135 2.24 -7.91 2.16
C TYR A 135 2.12 -9.35 1.65
N GLU A 136 1.15 -10.11 2.19
CA GLU A 136 0.88 -11.48 1.75
C GLU A 136 0.62 -11.54 0.24
N VAL A 137 -0.25 -10.67 -0.26
CA VAL A 137 -0.56 -10.61 -1.70
C VAL A 137 0.67 -10.22 -2.50
N GLN A 138 1.37 -9.14 -2.15
CA GLN A 138 2.50 -8.65 -2.93
C GLN A 138 3.66 -9.64 -2.94
N VAL A 139 4.03 -10.20 -1.79
CA VAL A 139 5.12 -11.17 -1.66
C VAL A 139 4.84 -12.42 -2.51
N ASN A 140 3.61 -12.93 -2.50
CA ASN A 140 3.25 -14.11 -3.31
C ASN A 140 3.19 -13.78 -4.81
N LEU A 141 2.76 -12.59 -5.22
CA LEU A 141 2.85 -12.16 -6.61
C LEU A 141 4.31 -12.09 -7.09
N VAL A 142 5.21 -11.52 -6.29
CA VAL A 142 6.65 -11.42 -6.59
C VAL A 142 7.32 -12.80 -6.66
N LYS A 143 6.90 -13.76 -5.82
CA LYS A 143 7.38 -15.14 -5.88
C LYS A 143 6.98 -15.85 -7.17
N GLY A 144 5.78 -15.58 -7.66
CA GLY A 144 5.18 -16.32 -8.77
C GLY A 144 5.35 -15.67 -10.14
N ILE A 145 5.52 -14.35 -10.22
CA ILE A 145 5.45 -13.60 -11.47
C ILE A 145 6.63 -12.64 -11.59
N CYS A 146 7.50 -12.89 -12.57
CA CYS A 146 8.57 -11.95 -12.93
C CYS A 146 8.07 -10.98 -14.01
N LEU A 147 7.64 -9.80 -13.60
CA LEU A 147 7.13 -8.75 -14.51
C LEU A 147 8.22 -8.22 -15.44
N HIS A 148 9.48 -8.17 -14.98
CA HIS A 148 10.62 -7.72 -15.78
C HIS A 148 10.81 -8.52 -17.08
N LYS A 149 10.50 -9.81 -17.07
CA LYS A 149 10.53 -10.66 -18.28
C LYS A 149 9.54 -10.16 -19.35
N HIS A 150 8.51 -9.45 -18.93
CA HIS A 150 7.46 -8.91 -19.80
C HIS A 150 7.62 -7.40 -20.04
N LYS A 151 8.76 -6.79 -19.67
CA LYS A 151 9.00 -5.34 -19.79
C LYS A 151 7.99 -4.48 -18.99
N ILE A 152 7.42 -5.05 -17.94
CA ILE A 152 6.54 -4.38 -16.99
C ILE A 152 7.35 -4.08 -15.73
N ASP A 153 7.19 -2.90 -15.16
CA ASP A 153 7.86 -2.53 -13.92
C ASP A 153 7.25 -3.29 -12.73
N HIS A 154 8.12 -3.70 -11.78
CA HIS A 154 7.70 -4.41 -10.56
C HIS A 154 6.66 -3.67 -9.74
N ILE A 155 6.55 -2.35 -9.89
CA ILE A 155 5.55 -1.52 -9.21
C ILE A 155 4.11 -1.98 -9.52
N ALA A 156 3.88 -2.66 -10.64
CA ALA A 156 2.56 -3.20 -10.96
C ALA A 156 2.06 -4.27 -9.97
N HIS A 157 2.95 -4.86 -9.14
CA HIS A 157 2.53 -5.71 -8.02
C HIS A 157 1.84 -4.92 -6.90
N LEU A 158 2.12 -3.60 -6.79
CA LEU A 158 1.62 -2.75 -5.71
C LEU A 158 0.10 -2.50 -5.81
N GLY A 159 -0.41 -2.22 -7.01
CA GLY A 159 -1.83 -1.91 -7.21
C GLY A 159 -2.77 -2.97 -6.61
N PRO A 160 -2.65 -4.25 -7.02
CA PRO A 160 -3.48 -5.33 -6.49
C PRO A 160 -3.32 -5.53 -4.98
N SER A 161 -2.10 -5.40 -4.46
CA SER A 161 -1.83 -5.61 -3.03
C SER A 161 -2.43 -4.50 -2.16
N VAL A 162 -2.32 -3.23 -2.57
CA VAL A 162 -2.97 -2.09 -1.89
C VAL A 162 -4.49 -2.25 -1.92
N ALA A 163 -5.06 -2.59 -3.08
CA ALA A 163 -6.52 -2.78 -3.20
C ALA A 163 -7.03 -3.92 -2.29
N ALA A 164 -6.31 -5.03 -2.24
CA ALA A 164 -6.61 -6.16 -1.35
C ALA A 164 -6.50 -5.76 0.13
N GLY A 165 -5.40 -5.09 0.51
CA GLY A 165 -5.17 -4.62 1.88
C GLY A 165 -6.21 -3.62 2.36
N ILE A 166 -6.57 -2.63 1.53
CA ILE A 166 -7.66 -1.68 1.84
C ILE A 166 -8.99 -2.41 1.97
N GLY A 167 -9.28 -3.34 1.06
CA GLY A 167 -10.50 -4.15 1.10
C GLY A 167 -10.63 -4.95 2.39
N SER A 168 -9.55 -5.61 2.81
CA SER A 168 -9.47 -6.36 4.09
C SER A 168 -9.66 -5.43 5.29
N MET A 169 -8.93 -4.31 5.33
CA MET A 169 -9.01 -3.30 6.40
C MET A 169 -10.42 -2.70 6.54
N LEU A 170 -11.07 -2.44 5.44
CA LEU A 170 -12.43 -1.88 5.40
C LEU A 170 -13.52 -2.95 5.57
N LYS A 171 -13.15 -4.23 5.61
CA LYS A 171 -14.06 -5.38 5.75
C LYS A 171 -15.07 -5.47 4.59
N LEU A 172 -14.59 -5.18 3.38
CA LEU A 172 -15.40 -5.27 2.17
C LEU A 172 -15.69 -6.74 1.80
N ASN A 173 -16.74 -6.97 1.04
CA ASN A 173 -17.03 -8.30 0.53
C ASN A 173 -16.10 -8.68 -0.65
N THR A 174 -15.98 -9.98 -0.93
CA THR A 174 -15.10 -10.53 -1.98
C THR A 174 -15.36 -9.90 -3.34
N GLU A 175 -16.63 -9.66 -3.71
CA GLU A 175 -16.98 -9.06 -5.00
C GLU A 175 -16.43 -7.64 -5.14
N THR A 176 -16.60 -6.82 -4.11
CA THR A 176 -16.09 -5.44 -4.10
C THR A 176 -14.56 -5.41 -4.17
N ILE A 177 -13.89 -6.30 -3.41
CA ILE A 177 -12.43 -6.41 -3.45
C ILE A 177 -11.94 -6.87 -4.82
N TYR A 178 -12.63 -7.86 -5.43
CA TYR A 178 -12.32 -8.32 -6.79
C TYR A 178 -12.37 -7.17 -7.81
N GLN A 179 -13.42 -6.35 -7.77
CA GLN A 179 -13.53 -5.19 -8.67
C GLN A 179 -12.42 -4.16 -8.40
N ALA A 180 -12.10 -3.90 -7.14
CA ALA A 180 -11.03 -2.97 -6.77
C ALA A 180 -9.65 -3.45 -7.25
N VAL A 181 -9.35 -4.74 -7.11
CA VAL A 181 -8.10 -5.35 -7.59
C VAL A 181 -7.99 -5.22 -9.10
N GLN A 182 -9.06 -5.51 -9.85
CA GLN A 182 -9.07 -5.36 -11.31
C GLN A 182 -8.88 -3.91 -11.74
N GLN A 183 -9.57 -2.98 -11.10
CA GLN A 183 -9.46 -1.55 -11.40
C GLN A 183 -8.05 -1.04 -11.09
N ALA A 184 -7.44 -1.45 -9.98
CA ALA A 184 -6.08 -1.08 -9.64
C ALA A 184 -5.08 -1.54 -10.71
N LEU A 185 -5.20 -2.77 -11.20
CA LEU A 185 -4.37 -3.27 -12.30
C LEU A 185 -4.55 -2.47 -13.58
N HIS A 186 -5.79 -2.14 -13.91
CA HIS A 186 -6.11 -1.43 -15.15
C HIS A 186 -5.42 -0.06 -15.26
N VAL A 187 -5.27 0.64 -14.14
CA VAL A 187 -4.77 2.03 -14.13
C VAL A 187 -3.32 2.18 -13.67
N SER A 188 -2.71 1.16 -13.08
CA SER A 188 -1.40 1.27 -12.42
C SER A 188 -0.25 0.53 -13.10
N ILE A 189 -0.49 -0.10 -14.26
CA ILE A 189 0.57 -0.81 -14.97
C ILE A 189 1.50 0.18 -15.67
N SER A 190 2.78 0.14 -15.31
CA SER A 190 3.84 0.92 -15.94
C SER A 190 4.77 0.01 -16.76
N THR A 191 5.16 0.47 -17.94
CA THR A 191 6.23 -0.18 -18.71
C THR A 191 7.58 0.17 -18.10
N ARG A 192 8.49 -0.81 -18.09
CA ARG A 192 9.87 -0.57 -17.68
C ARG A 192 10.64 0.08 -18.81
N GLN A 193 11.32 1.18 -18.52
CA GLN A 193 12.38 1.67 -19.38
C GLN A 193 13.57 0.70 -19.27
N SER A 194 13.99 0.20 -20.43
CA SER A 194 15.17 -0.68 -20.53
C SER A 194 16.47 0.14 -20.51
#